data_5bac6c22bcc39161922ae09142ed06a9
#
_entry.id   5bac6c22bcc39161922ae09142ed06a9
#
_cell.length_a   1.000
_cell.length_b   1.000
_cell.length_c   1.000
_cell.angle_alpha   90.00
_cell.angle_beta   90.00
_cell.angle_gamma   90.00
#
_symmetry.space_group_name_H-M   'P 1'
#
loop_
_entity.id
_entity.type
_entity.pdbx_description
1 polymer ?
#
loop_
_entity_poly.entity_id
_entity_poly.type
_entity_poly.pdbx_seq_one_letter_code
_entity_poly.pdbx_strand_id
1 'polypeptide(L)'
;MQSILLDIEGTTTPVDFVYRVLFPYARRHVKEFVSRFYGTEEVQVDIKQLRNDHASDQQQQQTPPAWRDDSIDCQVESVTIYVHWLMDRDRKSTGLKSLQGKIWEVGYRSGQLQGQVYEDVPPALVRWSEQKKDISIYSSGSVLAQRLLFQYTKAGDLTRFLQGYFDTTTGPKTEPESYGRIAKALKQPPSEILFISDVIAELDAANSAGLQTTLCVRSGRPWPQAHSYPVIRSFDEIYPA
;
A
#
# COMPACT_ATOMS: atom_id res chain seq x y z
N MET A 1 17.07 -10.17 16.72
CA MET A 1 16.01 -9.38 16.04
C MET A 1 14.66 -9.82 16.53
N GLN A 2 13.85 -8.86 16.99
CA GLN A 2 12.53 -9.09 17.61
C GLN A 2 11.39 -8.83 16.63
N SER A 3 11.59 -7.90 15.69
CA SER A 3 10.54 -7.45 14.77
C SER A 3 10.95 -7.61 13.31
N ILE A 4 9.95 -7.89 12.46
CA ILE A 4 10.08 -7.94 11.01
C ILE A 4 9.15 -6.88 10.41
N LEU A 5 9.70 -6.01 9.60
CA LEU A 5 8.97 -5.00 8.84
C LEU A 5 8.98 -5.41 7.37
N LEU A 6 7.82 -5.53 6.76
CA LEU A 6 7.66 -6.03 5.40
C LEU A 6 7.11 -4.95 4.47
N ASP A 7 7.71 -4.82 3.32
CA ASP A 7 7.12 -4.15 2.18
C ASP A 7 6.04 -5.03 1.51
N ILE A 8 5.19 -4.45 0.67
CA ILE A 8 4.11 -5.15 -0.02
C ILE A 8 4.47 -5.47 -1.47
N GLU A 9 4.55 -4.46 -2.32
CA GLU A 9 4.64 -4.59 -3.77
C GLU A 9 6.00 -5.17 -4.19
N GLY A 10 6.01 -6.37 -4.75
CA GLY A 10 7.26 -7.05 -5.14
C GLY A 10 7.94 -7.81 -3.99
N THR A 11 7.45 -7.68 -2.77
CA THR A 11 8.00 -8.32 -1.56
C THR A 11 7.05 -9.37 -1.00
N THR A 12 5.88 -8.99 -0.50
CA THR A 12 4.84 -9.93 -0.04
C THR A 12 3.79 -10.24 -1.10
N THR A 13 3.59 -9.32 -2.05
CA THR A 13 2.52 -9.35 -3.05
C THR A 13 3.10 -9.13 -4.44
N PRO A 14 2.64 -9.88 -5.48
CA PRO A 14 3.04 -9.61 -6.85
C PRO A 14 2.66 -8.17 -7.27
N VAL A 15 3.62 -7.45 -7.88
CA VAL A 15 3.38 -6.09 -8.41
C VAL A 15 2.23 -6.07 -9.40
N ASP A 16 2.10 -7.12 -10.22
CA ASP A 16 1.02 -7.28 -11.19
C ASP A 16 -0.36 -7.28 -10.54
N PHE A 17 -0.50 -7.73 -9.30
CA PHE A 17 -1.78 -7.67 -8.59
C PHE A 17 -2.23 -6.22 -8.36
N VAL A 18 -1.32 -5.34 -7.99
CA VAL A 18 -1.64 -3.92 -7.77
C VAL A 18 -2.01 -3.24 -9.09
N TYR A 19 -1.15 -3.39 -10.13
CA TYR A 19 -1.31 -2.66 -11.38
C TYR A 19 -2.33 -3.27 -12.34
N ARG A 20 -2.55 -4.59 -12.31
CA ARG A 20 -3.46 -5.28 -13.25
C ARG A 20 -4.80 -5.68 -12.63
N VAL A 21 -4.92 -5.64 -11.29
CA VAL A 21 -6.17 -6.00 -10.60
C VAL A 21 -6.71 -4.82 -9.79
N LEU A 22 -5.97 -4.33 -8.78
CA LEU A 22 -6.50 -3.32 -7.85
C LEU A 22 -6.80 -1.97 -8.53
N PHE A 23 -5.84 -1.39 -9.23
CA PHE A 23 -6.06 -0.11 -9.91
C PHE A 23 -7.12 -0.18 -11.01
N PRO A 24 -7.12 -1.17 -11.93
CA PRO A 24 -8.20 -1.34 -12.89
C PRO A 24 -9.58 -1.58 -12.25
N TYR A 25 -9.64 -2.28 -11.11
CA TYR A 25 -10.87 -2.45 -10.36
C TYR A 25 -11.42 -1.10 -9.86
N ALA A 26 -10.61 -0.32 -9.16
CA ALA A 26 -11.01 1.00 -8.67
C ALA A 26 -11.45 1.91 -9.82
N ARG A 27 -10.69 1.95 -10.93
CA ARG A 27 -11.02 2.72 -12.13
C ARG A 27 -12.39 2.37 -12.71
N ARG A 28 -12.71 1.08 -12.78
CA ARG A 28 -13.98 0.60 -13.33
C ARG A 28 -15.17 0.94 -12.44
N HIS A 29 -14.99 0.91 -11.14
CA HIS A 29 -16.08 1.00 -10.17
C HIS A 29 -16.26 2.41 -9.56
N VAL A 30 -15.39 3.37 -9.83
CA VAL A 30 -15.46 4.70 -9.21
C VAL A 30 -16.79 5.40 -9.44
N LYS A 31 -17.32 5.39 -10.65
CA LYS A 31 -18.59 6.07 -10.98
C LYS A 31 -19.77 5.47 -10.21
N GLU A 32 -19.90 4.14 -10.26
CA GLU A 32 -20.93 3.41 -9.54
C GLU A 32 -20.84 3.62 -8.03
N PHE A 33 -19.62 3.53 -7.48
CA PHE A 33 -19.37 3.72 -6.06
C PHE A 33 -19.75 5.13 -5.61
N VAL A 34 -19.28 6.16 -6.31
CA VAL A 34 -19.59 7.56 -5.98
C VAL A 34 -21.08 7.83 -6.10
N SER A 35 -21.75 7.35 -7.16
CA SER A 35 -23.21 7.49 -7.33
C SER A 35 -23.97 6.86 -6.16
N ARG A 36 -23.60 5.63 -5.79
CA ARG A 36 -24.29 4.86 -4.76
C ARG A 36 -24.12 5.45 -3.36
N PHE A 37 -22.93 5.94 -3.05
CA PHE A 37 -22.58 6.42 -1.71
C PHE A 37 -22.45 7.93 -1.63
N TYR A 38 -22.91 8.67 -2.66
CA TYR A 38 -22.80 10.12 -2.74
C TYR A 38 -23.28 10.85 -1.48
N GLY A 39 -24.39 10.40 -0.88
CA GLY A 39 -24.98 11.01 0.31
C GLY A 39 -24.28 10.71 1.64
N THR A 40 -23.24 9.89 1.65
CA THR A 40 -22.51 9.57 2.89
C THR A 40 -21.44 10.62 3.20
N GLU A 41 -21.23 10.87 4.50
CA GLU A 41 -20.25 11.86 4.95
C GLU A 41 -18.83 11.49 4.48
N GLU A 42 -18.47 10.20 4.53
CA GLU A 42 -17.14 9.74 4.15
C GLU A 42 -16.84 9.98 2.66
N VAL A 43 -17.83 9.82 1.77
CA VAL A 43 -17.65 10.07 0.34
C VAL A 43 -17.64 11.57 0.05
N GLN A 44 -18.45 12.36 0.77
CA GLN A 44 -18.43 13.83 0.65
C GLN A 44 -17.08 14.43 1.07
N VAL A 45 -16.44 13.88 2.09
CA VAL A 45 -15.07 14.28 2.49
C VAL A 45 -14.08 14.00 1.36
N ASP A 46 -14.14 12.82 0.73
CA ASP A 46 -13.27 12.49 -0.40
C ASP A 46 -13.51 13.40 -1.62
N ILE A 47 -14.79 13.66 -1.94
CA ILE A 47 -15.16 14.57 -3.05
C ILE A 47 -14.61 15.98 -2.78
N LYS A 48 -14.76 16.48 -1.57
CA LYS A 48 -14.23 17.79 -1.16
C LYS A 48 -12.71 17.84 -1.30
N GLN A 49 -12.02 16.79 -0.87
CA GLN A 49 -10.56 16.71 -1.00
C GLN A 49 -10.14 16.67 -2.47
N LEU A 50 -10.78 15.84 -3.30
CA LEU A 50 -10.52 15.79 -4.74
C LEU A 50 -10.77 17.13 -5.42
N ARG A 51 -11.79 17.88 -4.99
CA ARG A 51 -12.06 19.21 -5.51
C ARG A 51 -10.98 20.21 -5.15
N ASN A 52 -10.44 20.14 -3.92
CA ASN A 52 -9.31 20.96 -3.50
C ASN A 52 -8.05 20.62 -4.31
N ASP A 53 -7.78 19.32 -4.51
CA ASP A 53 -6.66 18.85 -5.33
C ASP A 53 -6.80 19.34 -6.78
N HIS A 54 -8.02 19.27 -7.36
CA HIS A 54 -8.33 19.78 -8.69
C HIS A 54 -8.06 21.28 -8.82
N ALA A 55 -8.51 22.08 -7.85
CA ALA A 55 -8.25 23.52 -7.83
C ALA A 55 -6.75 23.84 -7.74
N SER A 56 -6.00 23.09 -6.94
CA SER A 56 -4.55 23.19 -6.84
C SER A 56 -3.87 22.83 -8.17
N ASP A 57 -4.30 21.78 -8.85
CA ASP A 57 -3.78 21.37 -10.15
C ASP A 57 -4.02 22.44 -11.23
N GLN A 58 -5.19 23.12 -11.19
CA GLN A 58 -5.47 24.24 -12.07
C GLN A 58 -4.51 25.42 -11.82
N GLN A 59 -4.29 25.77 -10.54
CA GLN A 59 -3.36 26.84 -10.17
C GLN A 59 -1.91 26.51 -10.60
N GLN A 60 -1.53 25.24 -10.57
CA GLN A 60 -0.23 24.74 -11.02
C GLN A 60 -0.16 24.51 -12.54
N GLN A 61 -1.16 24.95 -13.31
CA GLN A 61 -1.23 24.81 -14.77
C GLN A 61 -1.16 23.35 -15.27
N GLN A 62 -1.63 22.39 -14.47
CA GLN A 62 -1.62 20.96 -14.82
C GLN A 62 -2.77 20.57 -15.78
N THR A 63 -3.63 21.51 -16.17
CA THR A 63 -4.77 21.29 -17.09
C THR A 63 -5.66 20.08 -16.73
N PRO A 64 -6.20 20.01 -15.49
CA PRO A 64 -7.16 18.96 -15.16
C PRO A 64 -8.45 19.13 -15.96
N PRO A 65 -9.26 18.07 -16.14
CA PRO A 65 -10.54 18.14 -16.84
C PRO A 65 -11.49 19.10 -16.12
N ALA A 66 -12.48 19.65 -16.87
CA ALA A 66 -13.44 20.59 -16.31
C ALA A 66 -14.24 19.95 -15.17
N TRP A 67 -14.43 20.71 -14.09
CA TRP A 67 -15.26 20.30 -12.95
C TRP A 67 -16.61 21.02 -12.99
N ARG A 68 -17.71 20.28 -12.92
CA ARG A 68 -19.09 20.79 -12.96
C ARG A 68 -19.83 20.43 -11.70
N ASP A 69 -20.62 21.39 -11.16
CA ASP A 69 -21.39 21.27 -9.93
C ASP A 69 -22.90 21.49 -10.12
N ASP A 70 -23.36 21.54 -11.36
CA ASP A 70 -24.73 21.90 -11.72
C ASP A 70 -25.80 20.96 -11.14
N SER A 71 -25.41 19.69 -10.96
CA SER A 71 -26.25 18.63 -10.39
C SER A 71 -25.39 17.55 -9.74
N ILE A 72 -26.01 16.64 -8.98
CA ILE A 72 -25.33 15.47 -8.42
C ILE A 72 -24.69 14.62 -9.53
N ASP A 73 -25.41 14.40 -10.63
CA ASP A 73 -24.88 13.62 -11.74
C ASP A 73 -23.66 14.29 -12.39
N CYS A 74 -23.67 15.62 -12.52
CA CYS A 74 -22.52 16.38 -13.02
C CYS A 74 -21.32 16.29 -12.05
N GLN A 75 -21.56 16.31 -10.75
CA GLN A 75 -20.50 16.15 -9.75
C GLN A 75 -19.92 14.73 -9.77
N VAL A 76 -20.76 13.70 -9.82
CA VAL A 76 -20.33 12.30 -9.95
C VAL A 76 -19.48 12.10 -11.20
N GLU A 77 -19.89 12.67 -12.31
CA GLU A 77 -19.14 12.62 -13.58
C GLU A 77 -17.79 13.33 -13.45
N SER A 78 -17.77 14.54 -12.86
CA SER A 78 -16.56 15.33 -12.66
C SER A 78 -15.56 14.60 -11.77
N VAL A 79 -16.02 14.02 -10.66
CA VAL A 79 -15.19 13.17 -9.78
C VAL A 79 -14.61 12.00 -10.55
N THR A 80 -15.45 11.29 -11.32
CA THR A 80 -15.04 10.12 -12.11
C THR A 80 -13.93 10.46 -13.10
N ILE A 81 -14.14 11.51 -13.90
CA ILE A 81 -13.20 11.94 -14.92
C ILE A 81 -11.88 12.44 -14.27
N TYR A 82 -11.98 13.19 -13.18
CA TYR A 82 -10.79 13.67 -12.48
C TYR A 82 -10.00 12.52 -11.80
N VAL A 83 -10.67 11.56 -11.20
CA VAL A 83 -10.03 10.34 -10.66
C VAL A 83 -9.29 9.59 -11.76
N HIS A 84 -9.90 9.41 -12.93
CA HIS A 84 -9.23 8.78 -14.08
C HIS A 84 -8.01 9.59 -14.52
N TRP A 85 -8.13 10.92 -14.59
CA TRP A 85 -7.05 11.82 -14.96
C TRP A 85 -5.86 11.75 -13.98
N LEU A 86 -6.13 11.63 -12.67
CA LEU A 86 -5.10 11.42 -11.64
C LEU A 86 -4.41 10.07 -11.80
N MET A 87 -5.19 9.00 -12.04
CA MET A 87 -4.67 7.64 -12.23
C MET A 87 -3.79 7.53 -13.48
N ASP A 88 -4.19 8.17 -14.59
CA ASP A 88 -3.43 8.16 -15.84
C ASP A 88 -2.06 8.85 -15.72
N ARG A 89 -1.87 9.68 -14.69
CA ARG A 89 -0.64 10.44 -14.41
C ARG A 89 0.14 9.95 -13.20
N ASP A 90 -0.29 8.83 -12.62
CA ASP A 90 0.26 8.33 -11.34
C ASP A 90 0.34 9.43 -10.26
N ARG A 91 -0.63 10.34 -10.25
CA ARG A 91 -0.68 11.45 -9.30
C ARG A 91 -1.07 10.95 -7.92
N LYS A 92 -0.26 11.29 -6.93
CA LYS A 92 -0.54 11.00 -5.52
C LYS A 92 -1.50 12.05 -4.97
N SER A 93 -2.73 11.64 -4.66
CA SER A 93 -3.77 12.46 -4.04
C SER A 93 -4.33 11.72 -2.83
N THR A 94 -4.52 12.43 -1.73
CA THR A 94 -5.12 11.86 -0.50
C THR A 94 -6.56 11.46 -0.76
N GLY A 95 -7.34 12.28 -1.48
CA GLY A 95 -8.72 11.98 -1.83
C GLY A 95 -8.84 10.76 -2.74
N LEU A 96 -7.97 10.64 -3.76
CA LEU A 96 -7.90 9.47 -4.62
C LEU A 96 -7.59 8.20 -3.82
N LYS A 97 -6.58 8.25 -2.95
CA LYS A 97 -6.13 7.11 -2.13
C LYS A 97 -7.24 6.63 -1.17
N SER A 98 -7.95 7.57 -0.55
CA SER A 98 -9.09 7.29 0.33
C SER A 98 -10.24 6.64 -0.44
N LEU A 99 -10.63 7.23 -1.57
CA LEU A 99 -11.72 6.72 -2.41
C LEU A 99 -11.40 5.32 -2.98
N GLN A 100 -10.18 5.10 -3.47
CA GLN A 100 -9.73 3.78 -3.92
C GLN A 100 -9.83 2.74 -2.79
N GLY A 101 -9.39 3.07 -1.58
CA GLY A 101 -9.49 2.17 -0.42
C GLY A 101 -10.92 1.72 -0.14
N LYS A 102 -11.89 2.64 -0.20
CA LYS A 102 -13.32 2.35 0.00
C LYS A 102 -13.91 1.50 -1.13
N ILE A 103 -13.51 1.78 -2.38
CA ILE A 103 -13.92 0.97 -3.55
C ILE A 103 -13.39 -0.46 -3.42
N TRP A 104 -12.12 -0.63 -3.04
CA TRP A 104 -11.54 -1.95 -2.80
C TRP A 104 -12.23 -2.66 -1.65
N GLU A 105 -12.59 -1.97 -0.56
CA GLU A 105 -13.32 -2.55 0.55
C GLU A 105 -14.64 -3.19 0.10
N VAL A 106 -15.44 -2.50 -0.72
CA VAL A 106 -16.66 -3.07 -1.32
C VAL A 106 -16.32 -4.30 -2.17
N GLY A 107 -15.27 -4.23 -2.98
CA GLY A 107 -14.82 -5.34 -3.82
C GLY A 107 -14.39 -6.57 -3.02
N TYR A 108 -13.62 -6.38 -1.95
CA TYR A 108 -13.20 -7.46 -1.07
C TYR A 108 -14.36 -8.07 -0.31
N ARG A 109 -15.23 -7.25 0.28
CA ARG A 109 -16.41 -7.72 1.04
C ARG A 109 -17.42 -8.45 0.17
N SER A 110 -17.55 -8.07 -1.09
CA SER A 110 -18.44 -8.76 -2.04
C SER A 110 -17.83 -10.01 -2.68
N GLY A 111 -16.54 -10.30 -2.42
CA GLY A 111 -15.81 -11.42 -3.03
C GLY A 111 -15.38 -11.19 -4.48
N GLN A 112 -15.55 -9.97 -5.02
CA GLN A 112 -15.08 -9.61 -6.36
C GLN A 112 -13.57 -9.38 -6.41
N LEU A 113 -12.97 -9.02 -5.27
CA LEU A 113 -11.53 -8.95 -5.09
C LEU A 113 -11.08 -10.02 -4.10
N GLN A 114 -9.91 -10.58 -4.35
CA GLN A 114 -9.23 -11.50 -3.45
C GLN A 114 -7.75 -11.11 -3.38
N GLY A 115 -7.22 -10.93 -2.17
CA GLY A 115 -5.83 -10.54 -1.94
C GLY A 115 -4.86 -11.61 -2.45
N GLN A 116 -3.80 -11.17 -3.10
CA GLN A 116 -2.75 -12.05 -3.60
C GLN A 116 -1.45 -11.80 -2.86
N VAL A 117 -0.92 -12.85 -2.27
CA VAL A 117 0.42 -12.88 -1.68
C VAL A 117 1.21 -14.03 -2.30
N TYR A 118 2.53 -13.96 -2.26
CA TYR A 118 3.37 -15.07 -2.70
C TYR A 118 3.13 -16.30 -1.81
N GLU A 119 3.35 -17.50 -2.37
CA GLU A 119 3.02 -18.79 -1.71
C GLU A 119 3.79 -19.03 -0.42
N ASP A 120 5.00 -18.48 -0.30
CA ASP A 120 5.87 -18.57 0.87
C ASP A 120 5.48 -17.60 2.00
N VAL A 121 4.62 -16.59 1.73
CA VAL A 121 4.24 -15.57 2.73
C VAL A 121 3.39 -16.17 3.86
N PRO A 122 2.28 -16.88 3.60
CA PRO A 122 1.46 -17.42 4.68
C PRO A 122 2.24 -18.35 5.63
N PRO A 123 3.02 -19.36 5.15
CA PRO A 123 3.78 -20.22 6.05
C PRO A 123 4.89 -19.46 6.80
N ALA A 124 5.50 -18.44 6.19
CA ALA A 124 6.49 -17.62 6.87
C ALA A 124 5.88 -16.82 8.03
N LEU A 125 4.71 -16.21 7.82
CA LEU A 125 4.00 -15.47 8.89
C LEU A 125 3.66 -16.37 10.06
N VAL A 126 3.20 -17.61 9.82
CA VAL A 126 2.94 -18.61 10.86
C VAL A 126 4.23 -18.90 11.62
N ARG A 127 5.28 -19.32 10.92
CA ARG A 127 6.59 -19.67 11.51
C ARG A 127 7.17 -18.54 12.37
N TRP A 128 7.18 -17.32 11.85
CA TRP A 128 7.70 -16.17 12.59
C TRP A 128 6.85 -15.82 13.82
N SER A 129 5.54 -16.00 13.74
CA SER A 129 4.64 -15.83 14.90
C SER A 129 4.92 -16.87 15.98
N GLU A 130 5.14 -18.14 15.60
CA GLU A 130 5.54 -19.21 16.53
C GLU A 130 6.91 -18.93 17.18
N GLN A 131 7.83 -18.31 16.45
CA GLN A 131 9.11 -17.81 16.92
C GLN A 131 9.01 -16.49 17.72
N LYS A 132 7.78 -16.02 18.01
CA LYS A 132 7.50 -14.81 18.79
C LYS A 132 8.10 -13.54 18.18
N LYS A 133 8.08 -13.46 16.84
CA LYS A 133 8.47 -12.24 16.12
C LYS A 133 7.25 -11.33 15.97
N ASP A 134 7.44 -10.02 16.19
CA ASP A 134 6.45 -9.01 15.86
C ASP A 134 6.54 -8.68 14.36
N ILE A 135 5.45 -8.85 13.62
CA ILE A 135 5.44 -8.64 12.19
C ILE A 135 4.60 -7.42 11.86
N SER A 136 5.14 -6.51 11.08
CA SER A 136 4.48 -5.27 10.68
C SER A 136 4.67 -5.01 9.18
N ILE A 137 3.78 -4.21 8.62
CA ILE A 137 3.79 -3.84 7.20
C ILE A 137 4.14 -2.36 7.06
N TYR A 138 4.95 -2.03 6.06
CA TYR A 138 5.18 -0.66 5.63
C TYR A 138 5.09 -0.55 4.11
N SER A 139 4.04 0.12 3.63
CA SER A 139 3.74 0.28 2.21
C SER A 139 3.30 1.70 1.89
N SER A 140 3.39 2.10 0.63
CA SER A 140 2.80 3.36 0.14
C SER A 140 1.27 3.31 0.05
N GLY A 141 0.66 2.12 0.07
CA GLY A 141 -0.78 1.92 0.18
C GLY A 141 -1.32 2.38 1.55
N SER A 142 -2.57 2.85 1.63
CA SER A 142 -3.19 3.22 2.90
C SER A 142 -3.30 2.02 3.84
N VAL A 143 -3.31 2.26 5.16
CA VAL A 143 -3.51 1.21 6.18
C VAL A 143 -4.77 0.38 5.90
N LEU A 144 -5.86 1.01 5.42
CA LEU A 144 -7.07 0.29 5.01
C LEU A 144 -6.77 -0.70 3.88
N ALA A 145 -6.10 -0.24 2.81
CA ALA A 145 -5.76 -1.10 1.66
C ALA A 145 -4.85 -2.27 2.08
N GLN A 146 -3.86 -2.01 2.93
CA GLN A 146 -2.98 -3.04 3.48
C GLN A 146 -3.77 -4.11 4.26
N ARG A 147 -4.66 -3.69 5.17
CA ARG A 147 -5.50 -4.61 5.96
C ARG A 147 -6.40 -5.46 5.07
N LEU A 148 -7.09 -4.84 4.11
CA LEU A 148 -7.97 -5.54 3.18
C LEU A 148 -7.21 -6.59 2.37
N LEU A 149 -6.02 -6.26 1.87
CA LEU A 149 -5.19 -7.18 1.11
C LEU A 149 -4.88 -8.45 1.92
N PHE A 150 -4.41 -8.31 3.17
CA PHE A 150 -4.05 -9.45 4.01
C PHE A 150 -5.26 -10.15 4.63
N GLN A 151 -6.38 -9.47 4.81
CA GLN A 151 -7.62 -10.05 5.37
C GLN A 151 -8.31 -10.99 4.39
N TYR A 152 -8.28 -10.68 3.09
CA TYR A 152 -9.04 -11.40 2.07
C TYR A 152 -8.15 -12.22 1.13
N THR A 153 -7.11 -12.88 1.65
CA THR A 153 -6.23 -13.72 0.83
C THR A 153 -6.84 -15.11 0.55
N LYS A 154 -6.29 -15.78 -0.47
CA LYS A 154 -6.62 -17.19 -0.72
C LYS A 154 -6.26 -18.12 0.45
N ALA A 155 -5.25 -17.74 1.23
CA ALA A 155 -4.81 -18.47 2.42
C ALA A 155 -5.66 -18.16 3.68
N GLY A 156 -6.72 -17.38 3.52
CA GLY A 156 -7.56 -16.88 4.61
C GLY A 156 -7.08 -15.54 5.16
N ASP A 157 -7.55 -15.19 6.35
CA ASP A 157 -7.19 -13.95 7.05
C ASP A 157 -5.80 -14.05 7.68
N LEU A 158 -4.86 -13.30 7.11
CA LEU A 158 -3.47 -13.21 7.59
C LEU A 158 -3.25 -12.03 8.56
N THR A 159 -4.23 -11.16 8.75
CA THR A 159 -4.08 -9.98 9.63
C THR A 159 -3.82 -10.35 11.08
N ARG A 160 -4.22 -11.55 11.51
CA ARG A 160 -3.96 -12.08 12.86
C ARG A 160 -2.48 -12.21 13.21
N PHE A 161 -1.59 -12.27 12.20
CA PHE A 161 -0.15 -12.34 12.39
C PHE A 161 0.53 -10.97 12.38
N LEU A 162 -0.20 -9.90 12.01
CA LEU A 162 0.34 -8.55 11.77
C LEU A 162 -0.03 -7.61 12.91
N GLN A 163 0.97 -7.13 13.65
CA GLN A 163 0.80 -6.24 14.79
C GLN A 163 0.73 -4.77 14.42
N GLY A 164 1.36 -4.36 13.31
CA GLY A 164 1.45 -2.97 12.90
C GLY A 164 1.30 -2.76 11.40
N TYR A 165 0.76 -1.60 11.03
CA TYR A 165 0.62 -1.15 9.65
C TYR A 165 1.07 0.30 9.57
N PHE A 166 2.03 0.56 8.70
CA PHE A 166 2.59 1.89 8.46
C PHE A 166 2.40 2.26 7.00
N ASP A 167 2.08 3.50 6.74
CA ASP A 167 1.96 4.06 5.39
C ASP A 167 2.70 5.40 5.27
N THR A 168 2.50 6.11 4.16
CA THR A 168 3.16 7.39 3.89
C THR A 168 2.78 8.52 4.86
N THR A 169 1.81 8.34 5.75
CA THR A 169 1.56 9.27 6.86
C THR A 169 2.65 9.20 7.93
N THR A 170 3.33 8.04 8.04
CA THR A 170 4.54 7.90 8.87
C THR A 170 5.74 8.64 8.26
N GLY A 171 5.77 8.76 6.93
CA GLY A 171 6.79 9.44 6.14
C GLY A 171 7.06 8.71 4.82
N PRO A 172 7.89 9.28 3.94
CA PRO A 172 8.34 8.62 2.72
C PRO A 172 9.24 7.42 3.03
N LYS A 173 9.10 6.33 2.26
CA LYS A 173 9.90 5.11 2.43
C LYS A 173 11.39 5.27 2.09
N THR A 174 11.74 6.35 1.42
CA THR A 174 13.13 6.69 1.06
C THR A 174 13.81 7.62 2.06
N GLU A 175 13.17 7.91 3.20
CA GLU A 175 13.71 8.78 4.25
C GLU A 175 14.01 8.00 5.53
N PRO A 176 15.23 8.08 6.08
CA PRO A 176 15.61 7.38 7.32
C PRO A 176 14.72 7.71 8.52
N GLU A 177 14.26 8.96 8.64
CA GLU A 177 13.41 9.43 9.72
C GLU A 177 12.09 8.64 9.82
N SER A 178 11.59 8.14 8.69
CA SER A 178 10.37 7.31 8.65
C SER A 178 10.57 6.00 9.40
N TYR A 179 11.71 5.36 9.22
CA TYR A 179 12.08 4.12 9.92
C TYR A 179 12.36 4.36 11.40
N GLY A 180 12.93 5.51 11.77
CA GLY A 180 13.08 5.92 13.16
C GLY A 180 11.72 6.10 13.87
N ARG A 181 10.72 6.67 13.18
CA ARG A 181 9.33 6.78 13.70
C ARG A 181 8.69 5.40 13.86
N ILE A 182 8.90 4.48 12.91
CA ILE A 182 8.42 3.10 12.99
C ILE A 182 9.05 2.38 14.17
N ALA A 183 10.35 2.44 14.33
CA ALA A 183 11.08 1.82 15.46
C ALA A 183 10.53 2.31 16.81
N LYS A 184 10.30 3.63 16.93
CA LYS A 184 9.68 4.23 18.12
C LYS A 184 8.25 3.73 18.35
N ALA A 185 7.44 3.61 17.29
CA ALA A 185 6.06 3.12 17.38
C ALA A 185 6.01 1.64 17.79
N LEU A 186 6.94 0.82 17.29
CA LEU A 186 7.11 -0.58 17.66
C LEU A 186 7.76 -0.77 19.05
N LYS A 187 8.29 0.31 19.63
CA LYS A 187 9.02 0.27 20.91
C LYS A 187 10.23 -0.68 20.86
N GLN A 188 10.88 -0.76 19.71
CA GLN A 188 12.04 -1.61 19.46
C GLN A 188 13.26 -0.75 19.07
N PRO A 189 14.45 -1.12 19.48
CA PRO A 189 15.67 -0.53 18.91
C PRO A 189 15.72 -0.78 17.40
N PRO A 190 16.15 0.17 16.57
CA PRO A 190 16.30 -0.04 15.13
C PRO A 190 17.07 -1.32 14.76
N SER A 191 18.15 -1.63 15.48
CA SER A 191 18.98 -2.82 15.28
C SER A 191 18.25 -4.16 15.52
N GLU A 192 17.10 -4.15 16.18
CA GLU A 192 16.26 -5.33 16.44
C GLU A 192 15.12 -5.49 15.40
N ILE A 193 15.04 -4.61 14.40
CA ILE A 193 14.04 -4.65 13.32
C ILE A 193 14.73 -5.08 12.03
N LEU A 194 14.21 -6.13 11.40
CA LEU A 194 14.59 -6.53 10.05
C LEU A 194 13.59 -5.96 9.05
N PHE A 195 14.04 -5.10 8.15
CA PHE A 195 13.24 -4.62 7.03
C PHE A 195 13.54 -5.42 5.76
N ILE A 196 12.50 -5.90 5.10
CA ILE A 196 12.57 -6.66 3.85
C ILE A 196 11.80 -5.91 2.76
N SER A 197 12.48 -5.57 1.66
CA SER A 197 11.91 -4.86 0.50
C SER A 197 12.61 -5.29 -0.78
N ASP A 198 11.96 -5.09 -1.93
CA ASP A 198 12.55 -5.26 -3.26
C ASP A 198 13.18 -3.96 -3.80
N VAL A 199 13.09 -2.85 -3.05
CA VAL A 199 13.53 -1.51 -3.47
C VAL A 199 14.79 -1.09 -2.72
N ILE A 200 15.91 -0.97 -3.43
CA ILE A 200 17.22 -0.62 -2.84
C ILE A 200 17.17 0.73 -2.11
N ALA A 201 16.55 1.76 -2.68
CA ALA A 201 16.47 3.08 -2.06
C ALA A 201 15.74 3.07 -0.70
N GLU A 202 14.79 2.14 -0.50
CA GLU A 202 14.12 1.94 0.78
C GLU A 202 15.03 1.23 1.79
N LEU A 203 15.80 0.24 1.32
CA LEU A 203 16.81 -0.44 2.15
C LEU A 203 17.92 0.51 2.57
N ASP A 204 18.37 1.41 1.69
CA ASP A 204 19.37 2.44 2.01
C ASP A 204 18.88 3.36 3.14
N ALA A 205 17.62 3.81 3.06
CA ALA A 205 17.00 4.64 4.09
C ALA A 205 16.83 3.89 5.42
N ALA A 206 16.37 2.64 5.38
CA ALA A 206 16.21 1.81 6.56
C ALA A 206 17.55 1.50 7.25
N ASN A 207 18.56 1.15 6.46
CA ASN A 207 19.93 0.90 6.96
C ASN A 207 20.53 2.16 7.58
N SER A 208 20.33 3.32 6.97
CA SER A 208 20.78 4.61 7.53
C SER A 208 20.09 4.95 8.85
N ALA A 209 18.87 4.45 9.07
CA ALA A 209 18.14 4.56 10.34
C ALA A 209 18.59 3.49 11.38
N GLY A 210 19.51 2.59 11.02
CA GLY A 210 20.05 1.55 11.88
C GLY A 210 19.27 0.24 11.90
N LEU A 211 18.33 0.03 10.98
CA LEU A 211 17.62 -1.23 10.83
C LEU A 211 18.54 -2.28 10.15
N GLN A 212 18.27 -3.54 10.42
CA GLN A 212 18.78 -4.63 9.59
C GLN A 212 17.96 -4.68 8.30
N THR A 213 18.60 -4.99 7.17
CA THR A 213 17.95 -4.93 5.86
C THR A 213 18.25 -6.17 5.03
N THR A 214 17.27 -6.61 4.25
CA THR A 214 17.39 -7.72 3.32
C THR A 214 16.65 -7.40 2.04
N LEU A 215 17.33 -7.59 0.91
CA LEU A 215 16.77 -7.40 -0.42
C LEU A 215 16.00 -8.65 -0.84
N CYS A 216 14.71 -8.48 -1.16
CA CYS A 216 13.86 -9.55 -1.68
C CYS A 216 13.82 -9.49 -3.21
N VAL A 217 14.32 -10.53 -3.88
CA VAL A 217 14.29 -10.64 -5.34
C VAL A 217 13.41 -11.81 -5.75
N ARG A 218 12.14 -11.54 -5.98
CA ARG A 218 11.16 -12.56 -6.37
C ARG A 218 11.47 -13.17 -7.74
N SER A 219 11.07 -14.40 -7.93
CA SER A 219 11.26 -15.14 -9.18
C SER A 219 10.73 -14.36 -10.38
N GLY A 220 11.48 -14.37 -11.49
CA GLY A 220 11.14 -13.62 -12.71
C GLY A 220 11.58 -12.16 -12.73
N ARG A 221 12.16 -11.64 -11.64
CA ARG A 221 12.75 -10.30 -11.60
C ARG A 221 14.24 -10.33 -11.95
N PRO A 222 14.75 -9.30 -12.66
CA PRO A 222 16.20 -9.20 -12.93
C PRO A 222 16.96 -9.03 -11.61
N TRP A 223 18.15 -9.61 -11.56
CA TRP A 223 19.06 -9.43 -10.44
C TRP A 223 19.51 -7.97 -10.39
N PRO A 224 19.32 -7.26 -9.27
CA PRO A 224 19.74 -5.85 -9.17
C PRO A 224 21.27 -5.76 -9.26
N GLN A 225 21.74 -4.74 -9.98
CA GLN A 225 23.18 -4.48 -10.11
C GLN A 225 23.68 -3.71 -8.87
N ALA A 226 24.88 -4.07 -8.40
CA ALA A 226 25.63 -3.35 -7.37
C ALA A 226 24.84 -3.01 -6.08
N HIS A 227 24.71 -3.98 -5.18
CA HIS A 227 24.20 -3.75 -3.82
C HIS A 227 25.04 -4.52 -2.80
N SER A 228 25.01 -4.09 -1.54
CA SER A 228 25.70 -4.74 -0.40
C SER A 228 24.78 -5.53 0.53
N TYR A 229 23.48 -5.60 0.20
CA TYR A 229 22.49 -6.24 1.08
C TYR A 229 22.47 -7.76 0.92
N PRO A 230 22.22 -8.53 2.00
CA PRO A 230 21.82 -9.92 1.90
C PRO A 230 20.60 -10.04 0.99
N VAL A 231 20.56 -11.07 0.13
CA VAL A 231 19.48 -11.28 -0.83
C VAL A 231 18.75 -12.57 -0.52
N ILE A 232 17.42 -12.52 -0.62
CA ILE A 232 16.55 -13.68 -0.54
C ILE A 232 15.63 -13.75 -1.78
N ARG A 233 15.20 -14.95 -2.13
CA ARG A 233 14.18 -15.21 -3.14
C ARG A 233 12.87 -15.68 -2.55
N SER A 234 12.94 -16.23 -1.34
CA SER A 234 11.81 -16.74 -0.59
C SER A 234 11.94 -16.34 0.88
N PHE A 235 10.81 -16.15 1.55
CA PHE A 235 10.77 -15.95 2.98
C PHE A 235 11.14 -17.22 3.78
N ASP A 236 11.27 -18.38 3.11
CA ASP A 236 11.80 -19.59 3.73
C ASP A 236 13.27 -19.44 4.13
N GLU A 237 13.99 -18.50 3.52
CA GLU A 237 15.39 -18.19 3.84
C GLU A 237 15.54 -17.31 5.10
N ILE A 238 14.44 -16.74 5.61
CA ILE A 238 14.41 -15.88 6.81
C ILE A 238 13.91 -16.68 8.01
N TYR A 239 14.76 -16.83 9.02
CA TYR A 239 14.46 -17.60 10.23
C TYR A 239 13.81 -18.96 9.89
N PRO A 240 14.54 -19.85 9.23
CA PRO A 240 14.04 -21.20 8.93
C PRO A 240 13.67 -21.94 10.25
N ALA A 241 12.86 -22.99 10.12
CA ALA A 241 12.43 -23.80 11.25
C ALA A 241 13.61 -24.53 11.92
#